data_a38dc1206a7aa038de77b0de7d093ce5
#
_entry.id   a38dc1206a7aa038de77b0de7d093ce5
#
_cell.length_a   1.000
_cell.length_b   1.000
_cell.length_c   1.000
_cell.angle_alpha   90.00
_cell.angle_beta   90.00
_cell.angle_gamma   90.00
#
_symmetry.space_group_name_H-M   'P 1'
#
loop_
_entity.id
_entity.type
_entity.pdbx_description
1 polymer ?
#
loop_
_entity_poly.entity_id
_entity_poly.type
_entity_poly.pdbx_seq_one_letter_code
_entity_poly.pdbx_strand_id
1 'polypeptide(L)'
;MKMKKIIAPVLSLSLLVPAAGAFAADSPSSTSMAPTVSTKAADLRAGLDYLLSEHFALAVTAMTKAYEGAPDAKEAYDALDQNAVDMQPAIESIYGKQAAAEFERIFRAHNKYTDDLVKATKMNNQEAVKQAEANVQGFVDEFADFLSKATGGKLPEQAAEQAIRLHEDEVQDVFEKYVAGDYTGAYTEYREGLNTMFTISKALSGAIVSQNPSMFDNTTVDTPAADLRSALNHLAAEHFALSVLQMQKQYDGKADFQALIDAEAGNTADFKAAIASIYGNAGADQFEKIWVTNHIKAQSDYVDALKKGDQPALETVKNRINDFTKEFAAFLSTATANNLPAAAAEQALMTHEGQVQKVIDNYAAKNYTAAYQADREGYKTMFGIGEALGGAIVKQNPDKFMTSAAQPTPQQPMMEQPAPQQPAMDQSAASNSSMMTIWMKLNSKSLKINDKTTMMDTMPMVMNGTTYIPLRYLGEGIGAKVSWNAKNGEATVMAGSDTMKFWVGKDTVSVNGQNKQLDAAAMVNKDGRTVVPLRSITELLGWDVKWDKNDGSITLTKSM
;
A
#
# COMPACT_ATOMS: atom_id res chain seq x y z
N MET A 1 51.03 -14.78 13.26
CA MET A 1 50.15 -14.93 12.09
C MET A 1 49.19 -13.76 12.09
N LYS A 2 49.30 -12.85 11.14
CA LYS A 2 48.48 -11.61 11.09
C LYS A 2 47.16 -11.90 10.42
N MET A 3 46.06 -11.75 11.15
CA MET A 3 44.68 -11.80 10.60
C MET A 3 44.45 -10.55 9.74
N LYS A 4 44.21 -10.76 8.44
CA LYS A 4 43.75 -9.71 7.53
C LYS A 4 42.29 -9.42 7.78
N LYS A 5 41.97 -8.20 8.19
CA LYS A 5 40.59 -7.67 8.21
C LYS A 5 40.16 -7.50 6.76
N ILE A 6 39.08 -8.18 6.41
CA ILE A 6 38.34 -7.94 5.15
C ILE A 6 37.40 -6.79 5.43
N ILE A 7 37.66 -5.66 4.79
CA ILE A 7 36.77 -4.48 4.80
C ILE A 7 35.79 -4.68 3.65
N ALA A 8 34.52 -4.83 3.98
CA ALA A 8 33.46 -4.77 2.99
C ALA A 8 33.30 -3.32 2.49
N PRO A 9 33.08 -3.10 1.20
CA PRO A 9 32.90 -1.76 0.68
C PRO A 9 31.52 -1.22 1.05
N VAL A 10 31.52 -0.16 1.83
CA VAL A 10 30.38 0.72 2.01
C VAL A 10 30.13 1.42 0.66
N LEU A 11 29.02 1.11 0.00
CA LEU A 11 28.57 1.86 -1.18
C LEU A 11 28.08 3.24 -0.71
N SER A 12 28.99 4.20 -0.72
CA SER A 12 28.65 5.62 -0.60
C SER A 12 27.95 6.06 -1.90
N LEU A 13 26.73 6.55 -1.77
CA LEU A 13 25.98 7.19 -2.83
C LEU A 13 26.68 8.54 -3.17
N SER A 14 27.62 8.52 -4.12
CA SER A 14 28.25 9.72 -4.62
C SER A 14 27.38 10.37 -5.68
N LEU A 15 26.76 11.51 -5.30
CA LEU A 15 26.13 12.45 -6.21
C LEU A 15 27.19 13.07 -7.13
N LEU A 16 27.25 12.62 -8.38
CA LEU A 16 27.96 13.32 -9.44
C LEU A 16 27.06 14.44 -9.97
N VAL A 17 27.39 15.68 -9.60
CA VAL A 17 26.81 16.89 -10.17
C VAL A 17 27.62 17.27 -11.41
N PRO A 18 27.05 17.36 -12.63
CA PRO A 18 27.72 18.06 -13.72
C PRO A 18 27.54 19.56 -13.57
N ALA A 19 28.63 20.31 -13.63
CA ALA A 19 28.62 21.75 -13.63
C ALA A 19 27.92 22.30 -14.89
N ALA A 20 26.83 23.02 -14.71
CA ALA A 20 26.18 23.78 -15.77
C ALA A 20 26.72 25.22 -15.80
N GLY A 21 27.18 25.63 -16.97
CA GLY A 21 27.63 26.99 -17.26
C GLY A 21 26.47 28.00 -17.20
N ALA A 22 26.82 29.20 -16.72
CA ALA A 22 25.92 30.35 -16.62
C ALA A 22 25.49 30.85 -18.00
N PHE A 23 24.18 30.99 -18.21
CA PHE A 23 23.60 31.87 -19.21
C PHE A 23 22.47 32.73 -18.62
N ALA A 24 22.34 33.91 -19.20
CA ALA A 24 21.65 35.10 -18.74
C ALA A 24 20.19 34.92 -18.33
N ALA A 25 19.78 35.80 -17.40
CA ALA A 25 18.43 35.96 -16.90
C ALA A 25 17.48 36.47 -18.01
N ASP A 26 16.45 35.67 -18.26
CA ASP A 26 15.18 36.13 -18.81
C ASP A 26 14.05 35.77 -17.84
N SER A 27 13.05 36.65 -17.76
CA SER A 27 11.95 36.62 -16.80
C SER A 27 11.25 35.28 -16.65
N PRO A 28 10.75 34.88 -15.46
CA PRO A 28 10.24 33.54 -15.23
C PRO A 28 8.87 33.36 -15.87
N SER A 29 8.83 32.77 -17.05
CA SER A 29 7.69 31.99 -17.44
C SER A 29 7.69 30.71 -16.56
N SER A 30 6.62 30.42 -15.85
CA SER A 30 6.44 29.20 -15.08
C SER A 30 6.46 28.00 -16.04
N THR A 31 7.63 27.50 -16.36
CA THR A 31 7.79 26.21 -17.04
C THR A 31 7.37 25.15 -16.03
N SER A 32 6.18 24.55 -16.22
CA SER A 32 5.81 23.34 -15.51
C SER A 32 6.88 22.29 -15.82
N MET A 33 7.58 21.80 -14.80
CA MET A 33 8.57 20.75 -14.99
C MET A 33 7.86 19.49 -15.55
N ALA A 34 8.50 18.83 -16.52
CA ALA A 34 7.99 17.58 -17.06
C ALA A 34 7.79 16.57 -15.92
N PRO A 35 6.68 15.79 -15.93
CA PRO A 35 6.42 14.82 -14.88
C PRO A 35 7.53 13.75 -14.85
N THR A 36 7.96 13.39 -13.64
CA THR A 36 8.98 12.38 -13.42
C THR A 36 8.64 11.55 -12.18
N VAL A 37 9.02 10.27 -12.22
CA VAL A 37 8.88 9.35 -11.08
C VAL A 37 9.99 9.52 -10.04
N SER A 38 11.09 10.20 -10.41
CA SER A 38 12.29 10.37 -9.58
C SER A 38 12.47 11.86 -9.27
N THR A 39 11.98 12.24 -8.09
CA THR A 39 12.27 13.50 -7.40
C THR A 39 12.72 13.14 -6.00
N LYS A 40 13.42 14.03 -5.29
CA LYS A 40 13.85 13.73 -3.92
C LYS A 40 12.69 13.30 -3.00
N ALA A 41 11.51 13.90 -3.14
CA ALA A 41 10.34 13.51 -2.37
C ALA A 41 9.79 12.12 -2.80
N ALA A 42 9.72 11.85 -4.11
CA ALA A 42 9.31 10.56 -4.62
C ALA A 42 10.30 9.44 -4.26
N ASP A 43 11.62 9.75 -4.23
CA ASP A 43 12.66 8.81 -3.85
C ASP A 43 12.62 8.49 -2.35
N LEU A 44 12.32 9.49 -1.49
CA LEU A 44 12.05 9.24 -0.06
C LEU A 44 10.86 8.31 0.11
N ARG A 45 9.73 8.58 -0.59
CA ARG A 45 8.55 7.73 -0.53
C ARG A 45 8.87 6.30 -0.98
N ALA A 46 9.54 6.14 -2.12
CA ALA A 46 9.92 4.80 -2.62
C ALA A 46 10.88 4.06 -1.66
N GLY A 47 11.77 4.77 -0.99
CA GLY A 47 12.64 4.20 0.05
C GLY A 47 11.84 3.71 1.27
N LEU A 48 10.84 4.47 1.71
CA LEU A 48 9.94 4.06 2.79
C LEU A 48 8.97 2.97 2.34
N ASP A 49 8.44 3.03 1.10
CA ASP A 49 7.66 1.95 0.49
C ASP A 49 8.42 0.62 0.61
N TYR A 50 9.71 0.61 0.23
CA TYR A 50 10.57 -0.57 0.31
C TYR A 50 10.74 -1.07 1.75
N LEU A 51 11.23 -0.22 2.65
CA LEU A 51 11.61 -0.65 4.00
C LEU A 51 10.41 -1.09 4.83
N LEU A 52 9.29 -0.38 4.74
CA LEU A 52 8.08 -0.70 5.50
C LEU A 52 7.36 -1.94 4.95
N SER A 53 7.26 -2.09 3.62
CA SER A 53 6.64 -3.28 3.04
C SER A 53 7.50 -4.54 3.22
N GLU A 54 8.84 -4.42 3.14
CA GLU A 54 9.76 -5.52 3.50
C GLU A 54 9.59 -5.91 4.97
N HIS A 55 9.42 -4.92 5.88
CA HIS A 55 9.16 -5.18 7.29
C HIS A 55 7.92 -6.06 7.49
N PHE A 56 6.80 -5.69 6.88
CA PHE A 56 5.55 -6.47 6.97
C PHE A 56 5.74 -7.90 6.45
N ALA A 57 6.32 -8.06 5.27
CA ALA A 57 6.54 -9.37 4.67
C ALA A 57 7.42 -10.28 5.55
N LEU A 58 8.50 -9.72 6.11
CA LEU A 58 9.41 -10.45 7.01
C LEU A 58 8.76 -10.75 8.37
N ALA A 59 7.94 -9.84 8.92
CA ALA A 59 7.23 -10.06 10.18
C ALA A 59 6.29 -11.25 10.08
N VAL A 60 5.42 -11.28 9.06
CA VAL A 60 4.51 -12.41 8.82
C VAL A 60 5.29 -13.72 8.57
N THR A 61 6.37 -13.65 7.79
CA THR A 61 7.22 -14.81 7.53
C THR A 61 7.85 -15.34 8.83
N ALA A 62 8.43 -14.47 9.65
CA ALA A 62 9.05 -14.86 10.92
C ALA A 62 8.02 -15.47 11.88
N MET A 63 6.83 -14.89 12.00
CA MET A 63 5.75 -15.40 12.86
C MET A 63 5.29 -16.80 12.43
N THR A 64 4.98 -16.97 11.15
CA THR A 64 4.47 -18.25 10.63
C THR A 64 5.54 -19.35 10.72
N LYS A 65 6.80 -19.06 10.38
CA LYS A 65 7.94 -19.99 10.52
C LYS A 65 8.20 -20.38 11.98
N ALA A 66 8.14 -19.40 12.92
CA ALA A 66 8.29 -19.69 14.35
C ALA A 66 7.15 -20.52 14.90
N TYR A 67 5.90 -20.24 14.50
CA TYR A 67 4.74 -21.03 14.89
C TYR A 67 4.84 -22.47 14.39
N GLU A 68 5.20 -22.68 13.13
CA GLU A 68 5.43 -24.01 12.56
C GLU A 68 6.61 -24.75 13.21
N GLY A 69 7.54 -24.05 13.85
CA GLY A 69 8.82 -24.61 14.28
C GLY A 69 9.71 -24.96 13.10
N ALA A 70 9.64 -24.17 12.05
CA ALA A 70 10.41 -24.35 10.82
C ALA A 70 11.93 -24.25 11.10
N PRO A 71 12.77 -24.99 10.36
CA PRO A 71 14.21 -25.01 10.62
C PRO A 71 14.91 -23.69 10.31
N ASP A 72 14.27 -22.80 9.55
CA ASP A 72 14.73 -21.47 9.15
C ASP A 72 14.06 -20.33 9.93
N ALA A 73 13.31 -20.64 10.99
CA ALA A 73 12.58 -19.63 11.79
C ALA A 73 13.50 -18.57 12.40
N LYS A 74 14.72 -18.98 12.80
CA LYS A 74 15.70 -18.03 13.35
C LYS A 74 16.19 -17.05 12.29
N GLU A 75 16.52 -17.55 11.11
CA GLU A 75 17.03 -16.73 10.00
C GLU A 75 15.95 -15.79 9.45
N ALA A 76 14.67 -16.20 9.50
CA ALA A 76 13.54 -15.31 9.20
C ALA A 76 13.47 -14.16 10.19
N TYR A 77 13.61 -14.44 11.49
CA TYR A 77 13.66 -13.40 12.52
C TYR A 77 14.90 -12.50 12.39
N ASP A 78 16.08 -13.07 12.12
CA ASP A 78 17.29 -12.31 11.90
C ASP A 78 17.15 -11.34 10.70
N ALA A 79 16.46 -11.75 9.64
CA ALA A 79 16.16 -10.90 8.48
C ALA A 79 15.22 -9.73 8.85
N LEU A 80 14.20 -10.00 9.67
CA LEU A 80 13.29 -8.96 10.20
C LEU A 80 14.05 -7.97 11.09
N ASP A 81 14.92 -8.44 11.99
CA ASP A 81 15.75 -7.58 12.85
C ASP A 81 16.73 -6.74 12.02
N GLN A 82 17.32 -7.31 10.96
CA GLN A 82 18.19 -6.58 10.05
C GLN A 82 17.44 -5.48 9.27
N ASN A 83 16.17 -5.68 8.89
CA ASN A 83 15.36 -4.65 8.28
C ASN A 83 15.23 -3.41 9.19
N ALA A 84 15.02 -3.60 10.49
CA ALA A 84 15.00 -2.50 11.46
C ALA A 84 16.33 -1.72 11.51
N VAL A 85 17.46 -2.42 11.43
CA VAL A 85 18.79 -1.80 11.36
C VAL A 85 18.96 -1.01 10.06
N ASP A 86 18.46 -1.52 8.94
CA ASP A 86 18.60 -0.87 7.63
C ASP A 86 17.74 0.41 7.50
N MET A 87 16.73 0.59 8.35
CA MET A 87 15.96 1.85 8.46
C MET A 87 16.76 2.97 9.13
N GLN A 88 17.69 2.65 10.02
CA GLN A 88 18.43 3.61 10.83
C GLN A 88 19.14 4.70 10.01
N PRO A 89 19.90 4.38 8.93
CA PRO A 89 20.58 5.40 8.13
C PRO A 89 19.63 6.42 7.49
N ALA A 90 18.42 6.00 7.10
CA ALA A 90 17.43 6.91 6.54
C ALA A 90 16.95 7.93 7.60
N ILE A 91 16.65 7.46 8.81
CA ILE A 91 16.28 8.31 9.95
C ILE A 91 17.44 9.22 10.36
N GLU A 92 18.68 8.69 10.43
CA GLU A 92 19.88 9.47 10.77
C GLU A 92 20.09 10.63 9.79
N SER A 93 19.91 10.40 8.50
CA SER A 93 20.11 11.42 7.46
C SER A 93 19.18 12.62 7.58
N ILE A 94 18.00 12.44 8.17
CA ILE A 94 16.96 13.48 8.29
C ILE A 94 16.94 14.08 9.70
N TYR A 95 17.04 13.25 10.73
CA TYR A 95 16.80 13.63 12.13
C TYR A 95 18.03 13.49 13.04
N GLY A 96 19.14 12.97 12.51
CA GLY A 96 20.40 12.82 13.23
C GLY A 96 20.46 11.54 14.08
N LYS A 97 21.65 11.28 14.63
CA LYS A 97 21.98 10.02 15.32
C LYS A 97 21.12 9.69 16.52
N GLN A 98 20.71 10.70 17.30
CA GLN A 98 19.91 10.47 18.51
C GLN A 98 18.51 9.95 18.15
N ALA A 99 17.87 10.57 17.15
CA ALA A 99 16.56 10.13 16.69
C ALA A 99 16.62 8.73 16.04
N ALA A 100 17.70 8.46 15.28
CA ALA A 100 17.91 7.15 14.68
C ALA A 100 18.09 6.02 15.72
N ALA A 101 18.84 6.29 16.80
CA ALA A 101 19.01 5.32 17.88
C ALA A 101 17.72 5.08 18.67
N GLU A 102 16.91 6.12 18.87
CA GLU A 102 15.60 5.99 19.54
C GLU A 102 14.60 5.24 18.67
N PHE A 103 14.56 5.53 17.37
CA PHE A 103 13.79 4.75 16.39
C PHE A 103 14.15 3.26 16.46
N GLU A 104 15.46 2.93 16.35
CA GLU A 104 15.92 1.54 16.38
C GLU A 104 15.49 0.83 17.68
N ARG A 105 15.64 1.51 18.82
CA ARG A 105 15.22 0.96 20.12
C ARG A 105 13.73 0.60 20.14
N ILE A 106 12.88 1.53 19.73
CA ILE A 106 11.42 1.35 19.73
C ILE A 106 11.05 0.23 18.75
N PHE A 107 11.58 0.28 17.52
CA PHE A 107 11.22 -0.62 16.44
C PHE A 107 11.69 -2.05 16.70
N ARG A 108 12.89 -2.26 17.25
CA ARG A 108 13.37 -3.61 17.62
C ARG A 108 12.64 -4.19 18.83
N ALA A 109 12.17 -3.35 19.75
CA ALA A 109 11.33 -3.82 20.85
C ALA A 109 10.00 -4.38 20.33
N HIS A 110 9.42 -3.76 19.30
CA HIS A 110 8.22 -4.23 18.62
C HIS A 110 8.41 -5.63 18.00
N ASN A 111 9.49 -5.88 17.26
CA ASN A 111 9.81 -7.21 16.71
C ASN A 111 9.83 -8.29 17.81
N LYS A 112 10.32 -7.94 19.00
CA LYS A 112 10.32 -8.86 20.14
C LYS A 112 8.91 -9.15 20.67
N TYR A 113 8.01 -8.18 20.74
CA TYR A 113 6.63 -8.40 21.21
C TYR A 113 5.87 -9.33 20.27
N THR A 114 6.12 -9.21 18.97
CA THR A 114 5.60 -10.12 17.93
C THR A 114 6.08 -11.56 18.14
N ASP A 115 7.36 -11.78 18.43
CA ASP A 115 7.92 -13.09 18.78
C ASP A 115 7.34 -13.65 20.08
N ASP A 116 7.13 -12.81 21.10
CA ASP A 116 6.51 -13.21 22.37
C ASP A 116 5.03 -13.66 22.15
N LEU A 117 4.28 -13.00 21.26
CA LEU A 117 2.91 -13.38 20.88
C LEU A 117 2.89 -14.78 20.25
N VAL A 118 3.79 -15.05 19.29
CA VAL A 118 3.90 -16.36 18.64
C VAL A 118 4.19 -17.47 19.67
N LYS A 119 5.14 -17.24 20.57
CA LYS A 119 5.48 -18.20 21.63
C LYS A 119 4.32 -18.46 22.57
N ALA A 120 3.62 -17.41 23.01
CA ALA A 120 2.46 -17.51 23.89
C ALA A 120 1.32 -18.30 23.22
N THR A 121 1.03 -18.03 21.95
CA THR A 121 0.02 -18.74 21.14
C THR A 121 0.36 -20.21 21.01
N LYS A 122 1.61 -20.52 20.67
CA LYS A 122 2.09 -21.92 20.54
C LYS A 122 1.98 -22.72 21.83
N MET A 123 2.12 -22.06 22.98
CA MET A 123 1.99 -22.68 24.31
C MET A 123 0.54 -22.69 24.82
N ASN A 124 -0.44 -22.18 24.08
CA ASN A 124 -1.83 -21.94 24.53
C ASN A 124 -1.91 -21.13 25.85
N ASN A 125 -0.96 -20.21 26.07
CA ASN A 125 -0.90 -19.40 27.27
C ASN A 125 -1.64 -18.08 27.07
N GLN A 126 -2.94 -18.04 27.37
CA GLN A 126 -3.81 -16.88 27.16
C GLN A 126 -3.38 -15.64 27.95
N GLU A 127 -2.77 -15.82 29.12
CA GLU A 127 -2.28 -14.67 29.90
C GLU A 127 -1.04 -14.04 29.23
N ALA A 128 -0.13 -14.87 28.71
CA ALA A 128 1.03 -14.38 27.96
C ALA A 128 0.62 -13.74 26.61
N VAL A 129 -0.44 -14.24 25.94
CA VAL A 129 -1.02 -13.61 24.75
C VAL A 129 -1.50 -12.20 25.08
N LYS A 130 -2.33 -12.03 26.11
CA LYS A 130 -2.81 -10.70 26.54
C LYS A 130 -1.68 -9.76 26.92
N GLN A 131 -0.61 -10.28 27.53
CA GLN A 131 0.56 -9.46 27.87
C GLN A 131 1.31 -9.01 26.62
N ALA A 132 1.45 -9.88 25.61
CA ALA A 132 2.06 -9.52 24.32
C ALA A 132 1.23 -8.46 23.60
N GLU A 133 -0.10 -8.63 23.54
CA GLU A 133 -1.04 -7.63 22.97
C GLU A 133 -0.95 -6.27 23.71
N ALA A 134 -0.85 -6.29 25.03
CA ALA A 134 -0.67 -5.06 25.81
C ALA A 134 0.68 -4.37 25.52
N ASN A 135 1.74 -5.14 25.28
CA ASN A 135 3.03 -4.61 24.89
C ASN A 135 3.00 -3.98 23.49
N VAL A 136 2.27 -4.61 22.54
CA VAL A 136 2.01 -4.04 21.20
C VAL A 136 1.25 -2.72 21.34
N GLN A 137 0.23 -2.63 22.21
CA GLN A 137 -0.44 -1.34 22.46
C GLN A 137 0.52 -0.27 22.96
N GLY A 138 1.39 -0.62 23.91
CA GLY A 138 2.41 0.31 24.42
C GLY A 138 3.38 0.78 23.33
N PHE A 139 3.74 -0.11 22.40
CA PHE A 139 4.54 0.25 21.23
C PHE A 139 3.81 1.24 20.32
N VAL A 140 2.53 1.01 20.03
CA VAL A 140 1.73 1.91 19.17
C VAL A 140 1.74 3.33 19.74
N ASP A 141 1.50 3.47 21.04
CA ASP A 141 1.46 4.77 21.73
C ASP A 141 2.83 5.46 21.70
N GLU A 142 3.90 4.72 22.03
CA GLU A 142 5.27 5.25 22.05
C GLU A 142 5.77 5.64 20.65
N PHE A 143 5.49 4.80 19.65
CA PHE A 143 5.96 5.06 18.28
C PHE A 143 5.18 6.19 17.61
N ALA A 144 3.87 6.31 17.86
CA ALA A 144 3.05 7.42 17.39
C ALA A 144 3.53 8.77 17.96
N ASP A 145 3.81 8.83 19.26
CA ASP A 145 4.40 10.01 19.93
C ASP A 145 5.77 10.36 19.33
N PHE A 146 6.63 9.36 19.12
CA PHE A 146 7.93 9.55 18.48
C PHE A 146 7.81 10.13 17.07
N LEU A 147 6.97 9.54 16.21
CA LEU A 147 6.77 10.01 14.82
C LEU A 147 6.17 11.42 14.78
N SER A 148 5.20 11.71 15.62
CA SER A 148 4.60 13.04 15.72
C SER A 148 5.63 14.11 16.13
N LYS A 149 6.44 13.82 17.15
CA LYS A 149 7.51 14.72 17.60
C LYS A 149 8.60 14.88 16.53
N ALA A 150 9.06 13.80 15.92
CA ALA A 150 10.08 13.82 14.89
C ALA A 150 9.64 14.67 13.68
N THR A 151 8.39 14.55 13.26
CA THR A 151 7.83 15.32 12.14
C THR A 151 7.36 16.73 12.53
N GLY A 152 7.57 17.18 13.78
CA GLY A 152 7.10 18.48 14.26
C GLY A 152 5.58 18.62 14.18
N GLY A 153 4.85 17.54 14.38
CA GLY A 153 3.38 17.48 14.31
C GLY A 153 2.82 17.47 12.88
N LYS A 154 3.67 17.38 11.84
CA LYS A 154 3.20 17.25 10.44
C LYS A 154 2.51 15.89 10.21
N LEU A 155 2.90 14.85 10.96
CA LEU A 155 2.12 13.66 11.17
C LEU A 155 1.50 13.78 12.57
N PRO A 156 0.20 14.08 12.70
CA PRO A 156 -0.46 14.17 14.01
C PRO A 156 -0.38 12.83 14.74
N GLU A 157 -0.14 12.86 16.04
CA GLU A 157 0.01 11.66 16.89
C GLU A 157 -1.17 10.68 16.72
N GLN A 158 -2.41 11.18 16.76
CA GLN A 158 -3.60 10.36 16.55
C GLN A 158 -3.63 9.68 15.17
N ALA A 159 -3.13 10.35 14.12
CA ALA A 159 -3.07 9.77 12.78
C ALA A 159 -1.97 8.69 12.68
N ALA A 160 -0.83 8.92 13.33
CA ALA A 160 0.23 7.93 13.46
C ALA A 160 -0.24 6.71 14.25
N GLU A 161 -0.88 6.92 15.42
CA GLU A 161 -1.48 5.85 16.24
C GLU A 161 -2.45 4.99 15.44
N GLN A 162 -3.38 5.60 14.69
CA GLN A 162 -4.34 4.87 13.86
C GLN A 162 -3.65 4.04 12.77
N ALA A 163 -2.63 4.60 12.12
CA ALA A 163 -1.92 3.92 11.04
C ALA A 163 -1.08 2.74 11.57
N ILE A 164 -0.37 2.93 12.70
CA ILE A 164 0.41 1.87 13.32
C ILE A 164 -0.52 0.79 13.87
N ARG A 165 -1.62 1.16 14.52
CA ARG A 165 -2.65 0.22 15.01
C ARG A 165 -3.19 -0.65 13.89
N LEU A 166 -3.54 -0.04 12.74
CA LEU A 166 -4.03 -0.80 11.60
C LEU A 166 -3.00 -1.83 11.12
N HIS A 167 -1.73 -1.44 11.03
CA HIS A 167 -0.65 -2.36 10.69
C HIS A 167 -0.54 -3.54 11.66
N GLU A 168 -0.57 -3.27 12.97
CA GLU A 168 -0.50 -4.32 14.00
C GLU A 168 -1.69 -5.27 13.95
N ASP A 169 -2.90 -4.71 13.78
CA ASP A 169 -4.14 -5.49 13.65
C ASP A 169 -4.07 -6.40 12.41
N GLU A 170 -3.56 -5.91 11.27
CA GLU A 170 -3.42 -6.70 10.04
C GLU A 170 -2.36 -7.81 10.19
N VAL A 171 -1.22 -7.54 10.82
CA VAL A 171 -0.20 -8.58 11.12
C VAL A 171 -0.79 -9.66 12.03
N GLN A 172 -1.52 -9.26 13.07
CA GLN A 172 -2.17 -10.20 13.98
C GLN A 172 -3.25 -11.01 13.27
N ASP A 173 -4.09 -10.38 12.46
CA ASP A 173 -5.15 -11.05 11.68
C ASP A 173 -4.59 -12.10 10.72
N VAL A 174 -3.50 -11.81 10.01
CA VAL A 174 -2.79 -12.81 9.19
C VAL A 174 -2.38 -14.00 10.04
N PHE A 175 -1.73 -13.74 11.17
CA PHE A 175 -1.22 -14.79 12.04
C PHE A 175 -2.34 -15.63 12.66
N GLU A 176 -3.41 -15.02 13.17
CA GLU A 176 -4.55 -15.72 13.77
C GLU A 176 -5.26 -16.62 12.76
N LYS A 177 -5.52 -16.13 11.54
CA LYS A 177 -6.09 -16.93 10.44
C LYS A 177 -5.17 -18.08 10.05
N TYR A 178 -3.86 -17.83 10.00
CA TYR A 178 -2.86 -18.84 9.73
C TYR A 178 -2.88 -19.96 10.78
N VAL A 179 -2.88 -19.60 12.07
CA VAL A 179 -2.98 -20.54 13.20
C VAL A 179 -4.28 -21.34 13.17
N ALA A 180 -5.39 -20.71 12.76
CA ALA A 180 -6.69 -21.37 12.61
C ALA A 180 -6.77 -22.30 11.38
N GLY A 181 -5.78 -22.28 10.47
CA GLY A 181 -5.80 -23.03 9.23
C GLY A 181 -6.64 -22.40 8.11
N ASP A 182 -7.11 -21.16 8.31
CA ASP A 182 -7.74 -20.34 7.27
C ASP A 182 -6.67 -19.66 6.41
N TYR A 183 -5.97 -20.46 5.62
CA TYR A 183 -4.87 -19.97 4.79
C TYR A 183 -5.32 -19.00 3.71
N THR A 184 -6.50 -19.19 3.13
CA THR A 184 -7.05 -18.26 2.13
C THR A 184 -7.33 -16.90 2.77
N GLY A 185 -7.94 -16.88 3.96
CA GLY A 185 -8.14 -15.66 4.73
C GLY A 185 -6.81 -15.00 5.12
N ALA A 186 -5.82 -15.79 5.57
CA ALA A 186 -4.51 -15.30 5.95
C ALA A 186 -3.78 -14.58 4.79
N TYR A 187 -3.75 -15.18 3.60
CA TYR A 187 -3.08 -14.56 2.45
C TYR A 187 -3.89 -13.43 1.79
N THR A 188 -5.21 -13.38 2.01
CA THR A 188 -6.01 -12.19 1.66
C THR A 188 -5.60 -11.00 2.53
N GLU A 189 -5.54 -11.18 3.86
CA GLU A 189 -5.08 -10.13 4.79
C GLU A 189 -3.60 -9.77 4.56
N TYR A 190 -2.75 -10.76 4.23
CA TYR A 190 -1.35 -10.50 3.87
C TYR A 190 -1.23 -9.48 2.72
N ARG A 191 -2.02 -9.65 1.66
CA ARG A 191 -2.03 -8.72 0.52
C ARG A 191 -2.57 -7.35 0.93
N GLU A 192 -3.59 -7.29 1.77
CA GLU A 192 -4.16 -6.03 2.28
C GLU A 192 -3.16 -5.30 3.19
N GLY A 193 -2.54 -5.99 4.15
CA GLY A 193 -1.54 -5.43 5.05
C GLY A 193 -0.29 -4.94 4.33
N LEU A 194 0.17 -5.68 3.32
CA LEU A 194 1.28 -5.23 2.49
C LEU A 194 0.95 -3.90 1.79
N ASN A 195 -0.26 -3.76 1.23
CA ASN A 195 -0.73 -2.51 0.61
C ASN A 195 -0.87 -1.36 1.62
N THR A 196 -1.26 -1.66 2.86
CA THR A 196 -1.34 -0.66 3.95
C THR A 196 0.02 -0.01 4.21
N MET A 197 1.14 -0.76 4.09
CA MET A 197 2.48 -0.21 4.28
C MET A 197 2.82 0.88 3.25
N PHE A 198 2.34 0.80 2.02
CA PHE A 198 2.49 1.85 1.00
C PHE A 198 1.66 3.10 1.34
N THR A 199 0.50 2.93 1.98
CA THR A 199 -0.30 4.05 2.48
C THR A 199 0.37 4.76 3.65
N ILE A 200 0.92 4.01 4.60
CA ILE A 200 1.71 4.52 5.74
C ILE A 200 2.95 5.26 5.23
N SER A 201 3.65 4.67 4.27
CA SER A 201 4.82 5.27 3.63
C SER A 201 4.50 6.62 2.99
N LYS A 202 3.40 6.72 2.24
CA LYS A 202 2.93 7.99 1.64
C LYS A 202 2.65 9.05 2.71
N ALA A 203 1.97 8.69 3.79
CA ALA A 203 1.65 9.60 4.88
C ALA A 203 2.92 10.09 5.61
N LEU A 204 3.82 9.17 5.97
CA LEU A 204 5.05 9.48 6.67
C LEU A 204 6.00 10.32 5.80
N SER A 205 6.25 9.91 4.55
CA SER A 205 7.08 10.68 3.62
C SER A 205 6.51 12.07 3.35
N GLY A 206 5.18 12.19 3.23
CA GLY A 206 4.49 13.47 3.08
C GLY A 206 4.70 14.41 4.27
N ALA A 207 4.63 13.88 5.49
CA ALA A 207 4.90 14.64 6.72
C ALA A 207 6.36 15.12 6.78
N ILE A 208 7.32 14.23 6.47
CA ILE A 208 8.75 14.53 6.45
C ILE A 208 9.07 15.64 5.42
N VAL A 209 8.57 15.50 4.19
CA VAL A 209 8.76 16.48 3.12
C VAL A 209 8.12 17.83 3.48
N SER A 210 6.91 17.81 4.08
CA SER A 210 6.22 19.04 4.51
C SER A 210 6.95 19.75 5.65
N GLN A 211 7.69 19.04 6.48
CA GLN A 211 8.52 19.63 7.54
C GLN A 211 9.79 20.29 6.98
N ASN A 212 10.40 19.69 5.97
CA ASN A 212 11.70 20.09 5.45
C ASN A 212 11.69 20.24 3.91
N PRO A 213 10.83 21.08 3.31
CA PRO A 213 10.63 21.08 1.85
C PRO A 213 11.91 21.42 1.07
N SER A 214 12.81 22.22 1.61
CA SER A 214 14.09 22.60 0.97
C SER A 214 15.06 21.41 0.85
N MET A 215 15.01 20.42 1.73
CA MET A 215 15.83 19.20 1.62
C MET A 215 15.42 18.36 0.42
N PHE A 216 14.18 18.49 -0.01
CA PHE A 216 13.56 17.74 -1.10
C PHE A 216 13.34 18.58 -2.36
N ASP A 217 14.14 19.64 -2.56
CA ASP A 217 14.07 20.57 -3.70
C ASP A 217 12.66 21.16 -3.91
N ASN A 218 11.89 21.30 -2.83
CA ASN A 218 10.48 21.73 -2.84
C ASN A 218 9.58 20.84 -3.72
N THR A 219 9.96 19.57 -3.92
CA THR A 219 9.11 18.56 -4.58
C THR A 219 8.13 17.95 -3.57
N THR A 220 7.12 17.23 -4.05
CA THR A 220 6.12 16.58 -3.22
C THR A 220 6.04 15.10 -3.50
N VAL A 221 5.58 14.33 -2.51
CA VAL A 221 5.32 12.88 -2.63
C VAL A 221 4.00 12.60 -3.37
N ASP A 222 3.11 13.58 -3.44
CA ASP A 222 1.74 13.46 -3.96
C ASP A 222 1.70 13.98 -5.40
N THR A 223 2.23 13.20 -6.32
CA THR A 223 2.14 13.45 -7.76
C THR A 223 1.67 12.19 -8.49
N PRO A 224 0.94 12.32 -9.63
CA PRO A 224 0.51 11.16 -10.39
C PRO A 224 1.67 10.23 -10.81
N ALA A 225 2.85 10.79 -11.08
CA ALA A 225 4.04 10.02 -11.44
C ALA A 225 4.62 9.26 -10.22
N ALA A 226 4.66 9.87 -9.04
CA ALA A 226 5.07 9.20 -7.80
C ALA A 226 4.08 8.11 -7.39
N ASP A 227 2.77 8.35 -7.57
CA ASP A 227 1.72 7.36 -7.31
C ASP A 227 1.83 6.16 -8.26
N LEU A 228 2.13 6.38 -9.55
CA LEU A 228 2.38 5.28 -10.49
C LEU A 228 3.60 4.44 -10.05
N ARG A 229 4.72 5.08 -9.69
CA ARG A 229 5.92 4.36 -9.21
C ARG A 229 5.59 3.52 -7.98
N SER A 230 4.90 4.08 -7.00
CA SER A 230 4.51 3.40 -5.77
C SER A 230 3.58 2.21 -6.06
N ALA A 231 2.60 2.35 -6.97
CA ALA A 231 1.71 1.27 -7.37
C ALA A 231 2.46 0.12 -8.08
N LEU A 232 3.40 0.45 -8.97
CA LEU A 232 4.25 -0.56 -9.63
C LEU A 232 5.19 -1.25 -8.65
N ASN A 233 5.77 -0.50 -7.70
CA ASN A 233 6.58 -1.05 -6.62
C ASN A 233 5.77 -2.03 -5.77
N HIS A 234 4.53 -1.66 -5.40
CA HIS A 234 3.65 -2.53 -4.63
C HIS A 234 3.39 -3.85 -5.37
N LEU A 235 2.89 -3.79 -6.60
CA LEU A 235 2.57 -5.00 -7.36
C LEU A 235 3.79 -5.91 -7.55
N ALA A 236 4.95 -5.33 -7.87
CA ALA A 236 6.18 -6.09 -8.09
C ALA A 236 6.74 -6.69 -6.78
N ALA A 237 6.72 -5.94 -5.68
CA ALA A 237 7.16 -6.42 -4.37
C ALA A 237 6.25 -7.52 -3.81
N GLU A 238 4.93 -7.36 -3.94
CA GLU A 238 3.94 -8.38 -3.58
C GLU A 238 4.16 -9.67 -4.37
N HIS A 239 4.31 -9.55 -5.71
CA HIS A 239 4.64 -10.70 -6.56
C HIS A 239 5.88 -11.45 -6.07
N PHE A 240 6.97 -10.73 -5.82
CA PHE A 240 8.22 -11.36 -5.36
C PHE A 240 8.03 -12.10 -4.03
N ALA A 241 7.39 -11.45 -3.05
CA ALA A 241 7.17 -12.04 -1.74
C ALA A 241 6.28 -13.29 -1.80
N LEU A 242 5.16 -13.23 -2.57
CA LEU A 242 4.26 -14.36 -2.75
C LEU A 242 4.95 -15.51 -3.49
N SER A 243 5.73 -15.22 -4.54
CA SER A 243 6.48 -16.23 -5.30
C SER A 243 7.50 -16.96 -4.41
N VAL A 244 8.26 -16.24 -3.59
CA VAL A 244 9.24 -16.86 -2.67
C VAL A 244 8.54 -17.75 -1.65
N LEU A 245 7.48 -17.25 -1.01
CA LEU A 245 6.68 -18.06 -0.07
C LEU A 245 6.08 -19.29 -0.74
N GLN A 246 5.50 -19.12 -1.93
CA GLN A 246 4.91 -20.22 -2.70
C GLN A 246 5.94 -21.32 -3.01
N MET A 247 7.13 -20.94 -3.48
CA MET A 247 8.20 -21.90 -3.81
C MET A 247 8.69 -22.63 -2.57
N GLN A 248 8.87 -21.97 -1.43
CA GLN A 248 9.25 -22.62 -0.16
C GLN A 248 8.18 -23.57 0.34
N LYS A 249 6.91 -23.17 0.33
CA LYS A 249 5.79 -24.01 0.77
C LYS A 249 5.55 -25.20 -0.17
N GLN A 250 5.74 -25.04 -1.49
CA GLN A 250 5.74 -26.15 -2.45
C GLN A 250 6.88 -27.14 -2.17
N TYR A 251 8.08 -26.64 -1.95
CA TYR A 251 9.25 -27.46 -1.64
C TYR A 251 9.02 -28.31 -0.38
N ASP A 252 8.48 -27.69 0.66
CA ASP A 252 8.19 -28.34 1.94
C ASP A 252 6.90 -29.19 1.92
N GLY A 253 6.04 -29.05 0.92
CA GLY A 253 4.76 -29.75 0.82
C GLY A 253 3.75 -29.30 1.87
N LYS A 254 3.68 -28.00 2.14
CA LYS A 254 2.82 -27.39 3.16
C LYS A 254 1.37 -27.24 2.70
N ALA A 255 0.45 -27.24 3.65
CA ALA A 255 -0.99 -27.20 3.39
C ALA A 255 -1.47 -25.84 2.84
N ASP A 256 -0.77 -24.76 3.13
CA ASP A 256 -1.07 -23.39 2.70
C ASP A 256 -0.60 -23.08 1.26
N PHE A 257 0.06 -24.02 0.58
CA PHE A 257 0.56 -23.83 -0.78
C PHE A 257 -0.53 -23.42 -1.79
N GLN A 258 -1.72 -24.02 -1.73
CA GLN A 258 -2.82 -23.66 -2.64
C GLN A 258 -3.31 -22.24 -2.42
N ALA A 259 -3.39 -21.81 -1.18
CA ALA A 259 -3.81 -20.43 -0.87
C ALA A 259 -2.81 -19.37 -1.38
N LEU A 260 -1.52 -19.71 -1.44
CA LEU A 260 -0.49 -18.86 -2.06
C LEU A 260 -0.63 -18.79 -3.58
N ILE A 261 -0.97 -19.90 -4.25
CA ILE A 261 -1.30 -19.88 -5.69
C ILE A 261 -2.47 -18.93 -5.95
N ASP A 262 -3.51 -18.99 -5.13
CA ASP A 262 -4.68 -18.13 -5.27
C ASP A 262 -4.34 -16.65 -5.01
N ALA A 263 -3.48 -16.36 -4.04
CA ALA A 263 -2.98 -15.01 -3.76
C ALA A 263 -2.14 -14.45 -4.92
N GLU A 264 -1.22 -15.26 -5.50
CA GLU A 264 -0.42 -14.89 -6.66
C GLU A 264 -1.29 -14.67 -7.92
N ALA A 265 -2.34 -15.45 -8.09
CA ALA A 265 -3.32 -15.22 -9.16
C ALA A 265 -4.06 -13.89 -8.96
N GLY A 266 -4.35 -13.50 -7.71
CA GLY A 266 -4.87 -12.19 -7.36
C GLY A 266 -3.92 -11.05 -7.75
N ASN A 267 -2.63 -11.16 -7.41
CA ASN A 267 -1.60 -10.18 -7.81
C ASN A 267 -1.47 -10.09 -9.34
N THR A 268 -1.48 -11.22 -10.04
CA THR A 268 -1.49 -11.26 -11.51
C THR A 268 -2.71 -10.50 -12.10
N ALA A 269 -3.89 -10.66 -11.50
CA ALA A 269 -5.09 -9.95 -11.92
C ALA A 269 -4.97 -8.43 -11.70
N ASP A 270 -4.33 -7.99 -10.62
CA ASP A 270 -4.09 -6.58 -10.34
C ASP A 270 -3.07 -5.98 -11.30
N PHE A 271 -1.99 -6.70 -11.63
CA PHE A 271 -1.08 -6.31 -12.73
C PHE A 271 -1.82 -6.17 -14.06
N LYS A 272 -2.66 -7.15 -14.40
CA LYS A 272 -3.48 -7.11 -15.61
C LYS A 272 -4.38 -5.89 -15.65
N ALA A 273 -5.05 -5.56 -14.54
CA ALA A 273 -5.89 -4.37 -14.43
C ALA A 273 -5.08 -3.06 -14.57
N ALA A 274 -3.91 -2.98 -13.94
CA ALA A 274 -3.02 -1.83 -14.06
C ALA A 274 -2.56 -1.62 -15.52
N ILE A 275 -2.17 -2.68 -16.21
CA ILE A 275 -1.78 -2.64 -17.63
C ILE A 275 -2.97 -2.23 -18.51
N ALA A 276 -4.15 -2.78 -18.25
CA ALA A 276 -5.37 -2.44 -19.00
C ALA A 276 -5.72 -0.95 -18.87
N SER A 277 -5.48 -0.33 -17.72
CA SER A 277 -5.74 1.10 -17.50
C SER A 277 -4.88 2.03 -18.35
N ILE A 278 -3.69 1.58 -18.75
CA ILE A 278 -2.71 2.36 -19.52
C ILE A 278 -2.75 2.00 -20.99
N TYR A 279 -2.76 0.70 -21.30
CA TYR A 279 -2.56 0.13 -22.64
C TYR A 279 -3.79 -0.58 -23.22
N GLY A 280 -4.90 -0.63 -22.46
CA GLY A 280 -6.13 -1.31 -22.87
C GLY A 280 -6.06 -2.84 -22.72
N ASN A 281 -7.22 -3.49 -22.94
CA ASN A 281 -7.38 -4.92 -22.68
C ASN A 281 -6.46 -5.80 -23.54
N ALA A 282 -6.19 -5.40 -24.80
CA ALA A 282 -5.31 -6.19 -25.68
C ALA A 282 -3.87 -6.30 -25.13
N GLY A 283 -3.33 -5.20 -24.56
CA GLY A 283 -2.04 -5.23 -23.89
C GLY A 283 -2.06 -6.07 -22.62
N ALA A 284 -3.13 -5.99 -21.85
CA ALA A 284 -3.33 -6.77 -20.62
C ALA A 284 -3.45 -8.28 -20.90
N ASP A 285 -4.15 -8.68 -21.95
CA ASP A 285 -4.28 -10.08 -22.34
C ASP A 285 -2.95 -10.67 -22.85
N GLN A 286 -2.17 -9.85 -23.57
CA GLN A 286 -0.83 -10.26 -23.99
C GLN A 286 0.12 -10.42 -22.80
N PHE A 287 0.08 -9.50 -21.84
CA PHE A 287 0.80 -9.62 -20.56
C PHE A 287 0.48 -10.94 -19.87
N GLU A 288 -0.81 -11.20 -19.59
CA GLU A 288 -1.24 -12.39 -18.86
C GLU A 288 -0.77 -13.69 -19.53
N LYS A 289 -0.86 -13.77 -20.85
CA LYS A 289 -0.41 -14.94 -21.61
C LYS A 289 1.08 -15.22 -21.42
N ILE A 290 1.93 -14.20 -21.50
CA ILE A 290 3.38 -14.34 -21.33
C ILE A 290 3.69 -14.67 -19.87
N TRP A 291 3.07 -13.93 -18.93
CA TRP A 291 3.31 -13.98 -17.50
C TRP A 291 2.95 -15.34 -16.89
N VAL A 292 1.72 -15.78 -17.04
CA VAL A 292 1.22 -17.00 -16.39
C VAL A 292 1.93 -18.25 -16.92
N THR A 293 2.08 -18.39 -18.24
CA THR A 293 2.62 -19.62 -18.83
C THR A 293 4.12 -19.75 -18.65
N ASN A 294 4.86 -18.67 -18.92
CA ASN A 294 6.32 -18.75 -19.07
C ASN A 294 7.08 -18.31 -17.81
N HIS A 295 6.39 -17.67 -16.84
CA HIS A 295 6.99 -17.20 -15.60
C HIS A 295 6.40 -17.91 -14.37
N ILE A 296 5.15 -17.65 -14.01
CA ILE A 296 4.56 -18.23 -12.78
C ILE A 296 4.62 -19.76 -12.80
N LYS A 297 4.20 -20.39 -13.91
CA LYS A 297 4.28 -21.84 -14.03
C LYS A 297 5.72 -22.37 -14.05
N ALA A 298 6.67 -21.61 -14.59
CA ALA A 298 8.07 -22.02 -14.62
C ALA A 298 8.68 -22.08 -13.22
N GLN A 299 8.34 -21.15 -12.33
CA GLN A 299 8.79 -21.19 -10.92
C GLN A 299 8.32 -22.47 -10.22
N SER A 300 7.05 -22.83 -10.38
CA SER A 300 6.52 -24.08 -9.80
C SER A 300 7.20 -25.34 -10.39
N ASP A 301 7.38 -25.38 -11.71
CA ASP A 301 8.07 -26.50 -12.38
C ASP A 301 9.55 -26.59 -11.96
N TYR A 302 10.20 -25.44 -11.65
CA TYR A 302 11.56 -25.40 -11.11
C TYR A 302 11.64 -26.08 -9.74
N VAL A 303 10.72 -25.77 -8.84
CA VAL A 303 10.66 -26.38 -7.50
C VAL A 303 10.44 -27.91 -7.61
N ASP A 304 9.55 -28.33 -8.49
CA ASP A 304 9.27 -29.74 -8.72
C ASP A 304 10.50 -30.52 -9.23
N ALA A 305 11.25 -29.93 -10.18
CA ALA A 305 12.46 -30.51 -10.70
C ALA A 305 13.59 -30.53 -9.64
N LEU A 306 13.72 -29.44 -8.86
CA LEU A 306 14.70 -29.34 -7.76
C LEU A 306 14.43 -30.40 -6.69
N LYS A 307 13.18 -30.58 -6.29
CA LYS A 307 12.75 -31.56 -5.27
C LYS A 307 13.01 -33.00 -5.70
N LYS A 308 12.90 -33.29 -7.00
CA LYS A 308 13.19 -34.59 -7.59
C LYS A 308 14.67 -34.83 -7.89
N GLY A 309 15.52 -33.79 -7.83
CA GLY A 309 16.90 -33.86 -8.28
C GLY A 309 17.05 -34.08 -9.80
N ASP A 310 16.01 -33.72 -10.58
CA ASP A 310 15.96 -33.92 -12.03
C ASP A 310 16.71 -32.81 -12.77
N GLN A 311 18.01 -33.01 -12.99
CA GLN A 311 18.88 -32.04 -13.65
C GLN A 311 18.44 -31.69 -15.08
N PRO A 312 18.03 -32.66 -15.95
CA PRO A 312 17.50 -32.34 -17.28
C PRO A 312 16.24 -31.45 -17.23
N ALA A 313 15.32 -31.71 -16.29
CA ALA A 313 14.13 -30.89 -16.11
C ALA A 313 14.50 -29.48 -15.61
N LEU A 314 15.44 -29.35 -14.67
CA LEU A 314 15.96 -28.04 -14.21
C LEU A 314 16.51 -27.20 -15.37
N GLU A 315 17.35 -27.79 -16.23
CA GLU A 315 17.90 -27.07 -17.40
C GLU A 315 16.80 -26.67 -18.38
N THR A 316 15.78 -27.52 -18.58
CA THR A 316 14.62 -27.20 -19.44
C THR A 316 13.86 -26.00 -18.91
N VAL A 317 13.61 -25.96 -17.58
CA VAL A 317 12.91 -24.83 -16.95
C VAL A 317 13.74 -23.55 -16.99
N LYS A 318 15.04 -23.63 -16.71
CA LYS A 318 15.96 -22.48 -16.84
C LYS A 318 15.95 -21.87 -18.24
N ASN A 319 15.96 -22.71 -19.28
CA ASN A 319 15.85 -22.22 -20.65
C ASN A 319 14.50 -21.51 -20.91
N ARG A 320 13.40 -22.06 -20.39
CA ARG A 320 12.08 -21.41 -20.48
C ARG A 320 12.04 -20.06 -19.77
N ILE A 321 12.66 -19.94 -18.58
CA ILE A 321 12.80 -18.68 -17.84
C ILE A 321 13.64 -17.68 -18.66
N ASN A 322 14.76 -18.11 -19.25
CA ASN A 322 15.57 -17.26 -20.12
C ASN A 322 14.81 -16.78 -21.36
N ASP A 323 13.96 -17.61 -21.94
CA ASP A 323 13.12 -17.21 -23.08
C ASP A 323 12.01 -16.25 -22.64
N PHE A 324 11.43 -16.46 -21.44
CA PHE A 324 10.51 -15.51 -20.82
C PHE A 324 11.14 -14.12 -20.66
N THR A 325 12.36 -14.01 -20.13
CA THR A 325 13.00 -12.70 -19.92
C THR A 325 13.13 -11.90 -21.21
N LYS A 326 13.47 -12.58 -22.33
CA LYS A 326 13.55 -11.96 -23.66
C LYS A 326 12.17 -11.55 -24.21
N GLU A 327 11.20 -12.47 -24.13
CA GLU A 327 9.85 -12.22 -24.63
C GLU A 327 9.18 -11.09 -23.88
N PHE A 328 9.29 -11.11 -22.53
CA PHE A 328 8.67 -10.08 -21.70
C PHE A 328 9.39 -8.73 -21.81
N ALA A 329 10.72 -8.71 -21.94
CA ALA A 329 11.48 -7.49 -22.22
C ALA A 329 11.09 -6.86 -23.57
N ALA A 330 10.89 -7.66 -24.61
CA ALA A 330 10.40 -7.19 -25.91
C ALA A 330 8.97 -6.62 -25.81
N PHE A 331 8.10 -7.28 -25.05
CA PHE A 331 6.76 -6.78 -24.75
C PHE A 331 6.79 -5.42 -24.05
N LEU A 332 7.54 -5.30 -22.94
CA LEU A 332 7.67 -4.06 -22.17
C LEU A 332 8.26 -2.91 -23.02
N SER A 333 9.28 -3.21 -23.82
CA SER A 333 9.90 -2.23 -24.71
C SER A 333 8.90 -1.73 -25.77
N THR A 334 8.14 -2.63 -26.38
CA THR A 334 7.11 -2.28 -27.37
C THR A 334 5.98 -1.47 -26.71
N ALA A 335 5.48 -1.92 -25.56
CA ALA A 335 4.41 -1.25 -24.83
C ALA A 335 4.79 0.19 -24.43
N THR A 336 6.04 0.40 -24.03
CA THR A 336 6.55 1.72 -23.63
C THR A 336 7.13 2.54 -24.79
N ALA A 337 6.88 2.16 -26.06
CA ALA A 337 7.43 2.81 -27.25
C ALA A 337 8.98 2.98 -27.18
N ASN A 338 9.69 1.97 -26.71
CA ASN A 338 11.13 1.91 -26.47
C ASN A 338 11.65 2.91 -25.40
N ASN A 339 10.79 3.54 -24.60
CA ASN A 339 11.23 4.33 -23.44
C ASN A 339 11.88 3.45 -22.36
N LEU A 340 11.52 2.16 -22.30
CA LEU A 340 12.28 1.10 -21.61
C LEU A 340 12.94 0.23 -22.70
N PRO A 341 14.24 0.37 -22.96
CA PRO A 341 14.94 -0.44 -23.96
C PRO A 341 14.88 -1.94 -23.62
N ALA A 342 14.64 -2.80 -24.61
CA ALA A 342 14.51 -4.24 -24.38
C ALA A 342 15.71 -4.86 -23.66
N ALA A 343 16.93 -4.45 -24.00
CA ALA A 343 18.15 -4.95 -23.34
C ALA A 343 18.22 -4.57 -21.84
N ALA A 344 17.73 -3.37 -21.45
CA ALA A 344 17.67 -2.95 -20.05
C ALA A 344 16.59 -3.73 -19.28
N ALA A 345 15.42 -3.93 -19.90
CA ALA A 345 14.35 -4.74 -19.33
C ALA A 345 14.79 -6.20 -19.16
N GLU A 346 15.41 -6.81 -20.18
CA GLU A 346 15.91 -8.18 -20.11
C GLU A 346 16.94 -8.35 -18.96
N GLN A 347 17.88 -7.41 -18.83
CA GLN A 347 18.88 -7.46 -17.76
C GLN A 347 18.22 -7.39 -16.37
N ALA A 348 17.21 -6.53 -16.18
CA ALA A 348 16.48 -6.42 -14.91
C ALA A 348 15.71 -7.71 -14.60
N LEU A 349 15.03 -8.28 -15.59
CA LEU A 349 14.31 -9.55 -15.47
C LEU A 349 15.26 -10.73 -15.18
N MET A 350 16.39 -10.83 -15.87
CA MET A 350 17.40 -11.85 -15.58
C MET A 350 17.95 -11.73 -14.15
N THR A 351 18.12 -10.50 -13.65
CA THR A 351 18.54 -10.26 -12.26
C THR A 351 17.48 -10.76 -11.29
N HIS A 352 16.21 -10.41 -11.51
CA HIS A 352 15.08 -10.87 -10.72
C HIS A 352 15.01 -12.41 -10.69
N GLU A 353 14.96 -13.06 -11.84
CA GLU A 353 14.88 -14.52 -11.93
C GLU A 353 16.06 -15.23 -11.25
N GLY A 354 17.26 -14.67 -11.44
CA GLY A 354 18.46 -15.19 -10.77
C GLY A 354 18.42 -15.07 -9.25
N GLN A 355 17.75 -14.03 -8.72
CA GLN A 355 17.55 -13.85 -7.28
C GLN A 355 16.52 -14.85 -6.75
N VAL A 356 15.38 -15.02 -7.43
CA VAL A 356 14.37 -16.04 -7.08
C VAL A 356 14.98 -17.43 -7.04
N GLN A 357 15.79 -17.81 -8.07
CA GLN A 357 16.49 -19.09 -8.08
C GLN A 357 17.46 -19.23 -6.93
N LYS A 358 18.24 -18.18 -6.60
CA LYS A 358 19.16 -18.21 -5.45
C LYS A 358 18.43 -18.43 -4.12
N VAL A 359 17.24 -17.83 -3.94
CA VAL A 359 16.45 -18.03 -2.73
C VAL A 359 16.13 -19.50 -2.56
N ILE A 360 15.50 -20.12 -3.57
CA ILE A 360 15.02 -21.50 -3.45
C ILE A 360 16.17 -22.52 -3.45
N ASP A 361 17.25 -22.30 -4.19
CA ASP A 361 18.42 -23.17 -4.20
C ASP A 361 19.12 -23.18 -2.83
N ASN A 362 19.33 -22.01 -2.21
CA ASN A 362 19.88 -21.90 -0.86
C ASN A 362 18.93 -22.49 0.19
N TYR A 363 17.62 -22.28 0.03
CA TYR A 363 16.60 -22.84 0.92
C TYR A 363 16.64 -24.39 0.88
N ALA A 364 16.63 -24.96 -0.31
CA ALA A 364 16.72 -26.43 -0.51
C ALA A 364 18.04 -27.01 0.01
N ALA A 365 19.13 -26.26 -0.11
CA ALA A 365 20.44 -26.62 0.45
C ALA A 365 20.55 -26.38 1.97
N LYS A 366 19.52 -25.84 2.62
CA LYS A 366 19.47 -25.45 4.04
C LYS A 366 20.48 -24.36 4.41
N ASN A 367 20.89 -23.55 3.44
CA ASN A 367 21.71 -22.35 3.63
C ASN A 367 20.79 -21.16 3.90
N TYR A 368 20.00 -21.21 4.98
CA TYR A 368 18.91 -20.29 5.23
C TYR A 368 19.37 -18.82 5.32
N THR A 369 20.51 -18.53 5.96
CA THR A 369 21.08 -17.18 5.97
C THR A 369 21.28 -16.62 4.56
N ALA A 370 21.81 -17.42 3.64
CA ALA A 370 22.02 -17.01 2.25
C ALA A 370 20.69 -16.91 1.47
N ALA A 371 19.70 -17.75 1.83
CA ALA A 371 18.35 -17.68 1.25
C ALA A 371 17.68 -16.35 1.61
N TYR A 372 17.66 -15.96 2.89
CA TYR A 372 17.08 -14.68 3.33
C TYR A 372 17.86 -13.46 2.86
N GLN A 373 19.18 -13.57 2.71
CA GLN A 373 19.95 -12.50 2.07
C GLN A 373 19.53 -12.31 0.60
N ALA A 374 19.42 -13.39 -0.17
CA ALA A 374 18.98 -13.35 -1.55
C ALA A 374 17.51 -12.86 -1.68
N ASP A 375 16.65 -13.24 -0.74
CA ASP A 375 15.26 -12.79 -0.64
C ASP A 375 15.18 -11.27 -0.49
N ARG A 376 15.85 -10.70 0.48
CA ARG A 376 15.91 -9.24 0.71
C ARG A 376 16.54 -8.48 -0.47
N GLU A 377 17.60 -9.00 -1.07
CA GLU A 377 18.19 -8.44 -2.28
C GLU A 377 17.21 -8.46 -3.45
N GLY A 378 16.47 -9.55 -3.63
CA GLY A 378 15.45 -9.70 -4.66
C GLY A 378 14.26 -8.78 -4.45
N TYR A 379 13.75 -8.72 -3.23
CA TYR A 379 12.67 -7.80 -2.86
C TYR A 379 13.03 -6.33 -3.19
N LYS A 380 14.24 -5.91 -2.84
CA LYS A 380 14.75 -4.58 -3.17
C LYS A 380 14.83 -4.32 -4.68
N THR A 381 15.19 -5.34 -5.47
CA THR A 381 15.30 -5.23 -6.93
C THR A 381 13.96 -4.85 -7.57
N MET A 382 12.83 -5.25 -6.98
CA MET A 382 11.49 -4.92 -7.48
C MET A 382 11.24 -3.41 -7.52
N PHE A 383 11.79 -2.65 -6.58
CA PHE A 383 11.66 -1.20 -6.53
C PHE A 383 12.45 -0.49 -7.65
N GLY A 384 13.56 -1.07 -8.08
CA GLY A 384 14.28 -0.62 -9.28
C GLY A 384 13.52 -0.91 -10.58
N ILE A 385 12.85 -2.06 -10.65
CA ILE A 385 11.98 -2.42 -11.79
C ILE A 385 10.78 -1.48 -11.86
N GLY A 386 10.10 -1.22 -10.72
CA GLY A 386 8.99 -0.29 -10.65
C GLY A 386 9.36 1.14 -11.05
N GLU A 387 10.54 1.63 -10.64
CA GLU A 387 11.09 2.92 -11.06
C GLU A 387 11.34 2.98 -12.57
N ALA A 388 12.05 1.99 -13.13
CA ALA A 388 12.39 1.95 -14.55
C ALA A 388 11.14 1.89 -15.43
N LEU A 389 10.19 1.03 -15.08
CA LEU A 389 8.92 0.89 -15.82
C LEU A 389 8.06 2.14 -15.67
N GLY A 390 7.89 2.65 -14.45
CA GLY A 390 7.14 3.88 -14.18
C GLY A 390 7.72 5.08 -14.94
N GLY A 391 9.05 5.23 -14.94
CA GLY A 391 9.73 6.27 -15.70
C GLY A 391 9.48 6.19 -17.20
N ALA A 392 9.52 4.99 -17.78
CA ALA A 392 9.23 4.76 -19.18
C ALA A 392 7.77 5.08 -19.54
N ILE A 393 6.82 4.70 -18.70
CA ILE A 393 5.38 4.99 -18.88
C ILE A 393 5.10 6.48 -18.81
N VAL A 394 5.66 7.18 -17.80
CA VAL A 394 5.50 8.64 -17.65
C VAL A 394 6.10 9.39 -18.84
N LYS A 395 7.28 8.98 -19.29
CA LYS A 395 7.93 9.58 -20.46
C LYS A 395 7.13 9.37 -21.75
N GLN A 396 6.46 8.23 -21.90
CA GLN A 396 5.60 7.94 -23.04
C GLN A 396 4.30 8.76 -23.00
N ASN A 397 3.74 9.00 -21.83
CA ASN A 397 2.41 9.61 -21.65
C ASN A 397 2.48 10.82 -20.69
N PRO A 398 3.31 11.83 -20.93
CA PRO A 398 3.53 12.90 -19.94
C PRO A 398 2.23 13.61 -19.56
N ASP A 399 1.32 13.83 -20.48
CA ASP A 399 0.05 14.53 -20.25
C ASP A 399 -0.84 13.86 -19.20
N LYS A 400 -0.76 12.51 -19.07
CA LYS A 400 -1.52 11.77 -18.06
C LYS A 400 -0.99 11.97 -16.64
N PHE A 401 0.25 12.44 -16.50
CA PHE A 401 0.96 12.56 -15.22
C PHE A 401 1.31 14.03 -14.87
N MET A 402 0.77 14.99 -15.62
CA MET A 402 0.88 16.40 -15.27
C MET A 402 0.09 16.69 -13.99
N THR A 403 0.71 17.35 -13.03
CA THR A 403 -0.05 17.95 -11.92
C THR A 403 -0.85 19.10 -12.50
N SER A 404 -2.17 19.09 -12.31
CA SER A 404 -2.98 20.29 -12.58
C SER A 404 -2.38 21.43 -11.78
N ALA A 405 -1.97 22.50 -12.46
CA ALA A 405 -1.49 23.68 -11.78
C ALA A 405 -2.55 24.07 -10.75
N ALA A 406 -2.17 24.08 -9.48
CA ALA A 406 -3.05 24.51 -8.41
C ALA A 406 -3.60 25.88 -8.80
N GLN A 407 -4.91 26.00 -8.97
CA GLN A 407 -5.52 27.32 -9.03
C GLN A 407 -5.13 28.04 -7.74
N PRO A 408 -4.62 29.28 -7.83
CA PRO A 408 -4.25 30.03 -6.66
C PRO A 408 -5.49 30.13 -5.76
N THR A 409 -5.30 29.74 -4.51
CA THR A 409 -6.28 29.95 -3.44
C THR A 409 -6.76 31.38 -3.52
N PRO A 410 -8.06 31.71 -3.60
CA PRO A 410 -8.53 33.08 -3.54
C PRO A 410 -8.09 33.64 -2.20
N GLN A 411 -7.22 34.65 -2.24
CA GLN A 411 -6.97 35.52 -1.07
C GLN A 411 -8.30 36.12 -0.67
N GLN A 412 -8.67 35.99 0.59
CA GLN A 412 -9.81 36.68 1.17
C GLN A 412 -9.65 38.20 0.92
N PRO A 413 -10.63 38.88 0.32
CA PRO A 413 -10.66 40.31 0.30
C PRO A 413 -10.99 40.83 1.71
N MET A 414 -10.16 41.77 2.21
CA MET A 414 -10.52 42.58 3.36
C MET A 414 -11.85 43.28 3.09
N MET A 415 -12.68 43.34 4.12
CA MET A 415 -13.97 44.01 4.13
C MET A 415 -13.84 45.50 3.77
N GLU A 416 -14.63 45.91 2.80
CA GLU A 416 -15.12 47.28 2.71
C GLU A 416 -16.61 47.29 2.43
N GLN A 417 -17.37 48.06 3.19
CA GLN A 417 -18.83 48.10 3.23
C GLN A 417 -19.43 49.12 2.23
N PRO A 418 -20.78 49.26 2.14
CA PRO A 418 -21.52 49.06 0.89
C PRO A 418 -22.21 50.29 0.32
N ALA A 419 -22.77 50.18 -0.88
CA ALA A 419 -24.09 50.67 -1.30
C ALA A 419 -24.18 51.08 -2.79
N PRO A 420 -25.38 51.32 -3.38
CA PRO A 420 -26.36 50.29 -3.79
C PRO A 420 -26.83 50.42 -5.27
N GLN A 421 -27.70 49.47 -5.67
CA GLN A 421 -28.77 49.52 -6.71
C GLN A 421 -28.46 49.21 -8.18
N GLN A 422 -28.98 48.11 -8.56
CA GLN A 422 -29.82 47.55 -9.67
C GLN A 422 -30.25 48.50 -10.85
N PRO A 423 -30.78 48.02 -12.03
CA PRO A 423 -31.14 46.64 -12.44
C PRO A 423 -30.88 46.31 -13.93
N ALA A 424 -31.12 45.04 -14.25
CA ALA A 424 -31.82 44.49 -15.43
C ALA A 424 -31.01 43.77 -16.53
N MET A 425 -31.39 42.46 -16.65
CA MET A 425 -31.65 41.62 -17.85
C MET A 425 -30.48 41.38 -18.83
N ASP A 426 -30.12 40.17 -19.20
CA ASP A 426 -30.84 39.04 -19.74
C ASP A 426 -29.86 37.93 -20.16
N GLN A 427 -30.34 36.67 -20.08
CA GLN A 427 -30.03 35.50 -20.88
C GLN A 427 -28.76 34.68 -20.68
N SER A 428 -29.04 33.46 -20.18
CA SER A 428 -28.54 32.15 -20.58
C SER A 428 -27.03 31.89 -20.57
N ALA A 429 -26.57 31.34 -19.47
CA ALA A 429 -25.47 30.40 -19.47
C ALA A 429 -25.91 29.13 -18.73
N ALA A 430 -25.82 28.00 -19.41
CA ALA A 430 -26.11 26.68 -18.87
C ALA A 430 -25.28 26.45 -17.61
N SER A 431 -25.95 26.20 -16.49
CA SER A 431 -25.34 25.77 -15.24
C SER A 431 -24.74 24.39 -15.43
N ASN A 432 -23.41 24.29 -15.51
CA ASN A 432 -22.69 23.06 -15.26
C ASN A 432 -22.85 22.73 -13.77
N SER A 433 -23.91 22.06 -13.37
CA SER A 433 -24.00 21.42 -12.08
C SER A 433 -22.99 20.27 -12.08
N SER A 434 -21.94 20.38 -11.31
CA SER A 434 -20.97 19.28 -11.14
C SER A 434 -21.67 18.15 -10.39
N MET A 435 -21.78 16.97 -11.02
CA MET A 435 -22.30 15.76 -10.38
C MET A 435 -21.21 15.17 -9.50
N MET A 436 -21.50 14.97 -8.22
CA MET A 436 -20.65 14.20 -7.31
C MET A 436 -21.02 12.73 -7.38
N THR A 437 -20.04 11.86 -7.53
CA THR A 437 -20.24 10.41 -7.63
C THR A 437 -19.40 9.68 -6.59
N ILE A 438 -20.03 8.79 -5.82
CA ILE A 438 -19.36 7.88 -4.90
C ILE A 438 -19.66 6.45 -5.38
N TRP A 439 -18.61 5.68 -5.65
CA TRP A 439 -18.72 4.29 -6.05
C TRP A 439 -18.04 3.39 -5.03
N MET A 440 -18.69 2.29 -4.67
CA MET A 440 -18.16 1.23 -3.81
C MET A 440 -18.73 -0.12 -4.24
N LYS A 441 -18.20 -1.21 -3.74
CA LYS A 441 -18.63 -2.56 -4.08
C LYS A 441 -18.78 -3.42 -2.83
N LEU A 442 -19.81 -4.29 -2.81
CA LEU A 442 -19.98 -5.28 -1.75
C LEU A 442 -18.73 -6.16 -1.62
N ASN A 443 -18.34 -6.44 -0.40
CA ASN A 443 -17.18 -7.25 -0.07
C ASN A 443 -15.86 -6.72 -0.68
N SER A 444 -15.76 -5.40 -0.88
CA SER A 444 -14.56 -4.73 -1.35
C SER A 444 -14.29 -3.49 -0.50
N LYS A 445 -13.06 -3.27 -0.11
CA LYS A 445 -12.63 -2.06 0.59
C LYS A 445 -12.42 -0.86 -0.34
N SER A 446 -12.53 -1.04 -1.65
CA SER A 446 -12.34 0.05 -2.62
C SER A 446 -13.51 1.04 -2.60
N LEU A 447 -13.19 2.32 -2.42
CA LEU A 447 -14.11 3.45 -2.50
C LEU A 447 -13.61 4.43 -3.56
N LYS A 448 -14.46 4.81 -4.51
CA LYS A 448 -14.13 5.83 -5.49
C LYS A 448 -15.05 7.05 -5.30
N ILE A 449 -14.46 8.23 -5.13
CA ILE A 449 -15.15 9.51 -5.01
C ILE A 449 -14.76 10.35 -6.21
N ASN A 450 -15.69 10.57 -7.13
CA ASN A 450 -15.40 11.11 -8.46
C ASN A 450 -14.29 10.28 -9.13
N ASP A 451 -13.13 10.88 -9.39
CA ASP A 451 -11.99 10.21 -10.02
C ASP A 451 -10.94 9.71 -9.00
N LYS A 452 -11.15 9.93 -7.71
CA LYS A 452 -10.21 9.52 -6.66
C LYS A 452 -10.64 8.22 -6.02
N THR A 453 -9.78 7.19 -6.10
CA THR A 453 -9.97 5.92 -5.40
C THR A 453 -9.23 5.97 -4.05
N THR A 454 -9.88 5.48 -3.00
CA THR A 454 -9.33 5.30 -1.65
C THR A 454 -9.75 3.95 -1.10
N MET A 455 -9.06 3.47 -0.07
CA MET A 455 -9.40 2.21 0.58
C MET A 455 -10.15 2.48 1.89
N MET A 456 -11.19 1.70 2.13
CA MET A 456 -11.92 1.69 3.40
C MET A 456 -11.31 0.67 4.36
N ASP A 457 -11.36 0.92 5.64
CA ASP A 457 -10.92 -0.02 6.68
C ASP A 457 -11.92 -1.18 6.89
N THR A 458 -13.12 -1.07 6.35
CA THR A 458 -14.16 -2.11 6.35
C THR A 458 -14.97 -2.06 5.06
N MET A 459 -15.65 -3.13 4.72
CA MET A 459 -16.38 -3.29 3.45
C MET A 459 -17.87 -2.99 3.59
N PRO A 460 -18.54 -2.50 2.52
CA PRO A 460 -19.99 -2.59 2.41
C PRO A 460 -20.44 -4.06 2.46
N MET A 461 -21.49 -4.33 3.22
CA MET A 461 -21.95 -5.70 3.46
C MET A 461 -23.46 -5.82 3.37
N VAL A 462 -23.97 -7.03 3.12
CA VAL A 462 -25.39 -7.33 3.22
C VAL A 462 -25.65 -8.18 4.46
N MET A 463 -26.58 -7.75 5.29
CA MET A 463 -27.04 -8.51 6.45
C MET A 463 -28.55 -8.46 6.55
N ASN A 464 -29.19 -9.62 6.69
CA ASN A 464 -30.66 -9.75 6.76
C ASN A 464 -31.40 -9.03 5.61
N GLY A 465 -30.83 -9.06 4.39
CA GLY A 465 -31.39 -8.41 3.20
C GLY A 465 -31.18 -6.89 3.12
N THR A 466 -30.55 -6.28 4.12
CA THR A 466 -30.21 -4.84 4.14
C THR A 466 -28.74 -4.64 3.79
N THR A 467 -28.48 -3.72 2.87
CA THR A 467 -27.10 -3.31 2.55
C THR A 467 -26.64 -2.25 3.54
N TYR A 468 -25.51 -2.52 4.19
CA TYR A 468 -24.86 -1.62 5.13
C TYR A 468 -23.59 -1.04 4.52
N ILE A 469 -23.33 0.23 4.80
CA ILE A 469 -22.14 0.93 4.37
C ILE A 469 -21.41 1.55 5.57
N PRO A 470 -20.07 1.63 5.53
CA PRO A 470 -19.30 2.24 6.61
C PRO A 470 -19.59 3.74 6.70
N LEU A 471 -20.10 4.17 7.87
CA LEU A 471 -20.58 5.54 8.08
C LEU A 471 -19.48 6.60 7.87
N ARG A 472 -18.26 6.32 8.31
CA ARG A 472 -17.13 7.25 8.16
C ARG A 472 -16.86 7.57 6.70
N TYR A 473 -16.75 6.57 5.85
CA TYR A 473 -16.40 6.72 4.44
C TYR A 473 -17.52 7.36 3.62
N LEU A 474 -18.78 7.09 3.98
CA LEU A 474 -19.89 7.82 3.41
C LEU A 474 -19.80 9.32 3.79
N GLY A 475 -19.57 9.61 5.08
CA GLY A 475 -19.44 10.98 5.57
C GLY A 475 -18.30 11.74 4.89
N GLU A 476 -17.11 11.15 4.86
CA GLU A 476 -15.95 11.75 4.20
C GLU A 476 -16.17 11.91 2.70
N GLY A 477 -16.80 10.92 2.06
CA GLY A 477 -17.15 10.96 0.64
C GLY A 477 -18.05 12.14 0.27
N ILE A 478 -18.91 12.58 1.16
CA ILE A 478 -19.80 13.74 0.96
C ILE A 478 -19.23 15.04 1.55
N GLY A 479 -17.96 15.03 1.98
CA GLY A 479 -17.31 16.20 2.58
C GLY A 479 -17.81 16.53 4.00
N ALA A 480 -18.41 15.56 4.69
CA ALA A 480 -18.91 15.72 6.04
C ALA A 480 -17.84 15.35 7.09
N LYS A 481 -17.93 15.96 8.26
CA LYS A 481 -17.13 15.58 9.42
C LYS A 481 -17.84 14.53 10.24
N VAL A 482 -17.19 13.38 10.48
CA VAL A 482 -17.72 12.29 11.30
C VAL A 482 -17.01 12.23 12.63
N SER A 483 -17.75 12.11 13.74
CA SER A 483 -17.20 11.94 15.08
C SER A 483 -17.94 10.84 15.83
N TRP A 484 -17.23 10.19 16.77
CA TRP A 484 -17.74 9.08 17.57
C TRP A 484 -17.67 9.39 19.06
N ASN A 485 -18.74 9.08 19.80
CA ASN A 485 -18.81 9.15 21.23
C ASN A 485 -19.05 7.74 21.82
N ALA A 486 -17.96 7.12 22.29
CA ALA A 486 -17.99 5.76 22.85
C ALA A 486 -18.85 5.61 24.11
N LYS A 487 -19.10 6.71 24.87
CA LYS A 487 -19.87 6.64 26.13
C LYS A 487 -21.34 6.33 25.93
N ASN A 488 -21.91 6.75 24.82
CA ASN A 488 -23.34 6.56 24.50
C ASN A 488 -23.57 5.87 23.15
N GLY A 489 -22.51 5.38 22.48
CA GLY A 489 -22.61 4.70 21.17
C GLY A 489 -23.13 5.61 20.07
N GLU A 490 -22.83 6.93 20.11
CA GLU A 490 -23.34 7.94 19.19
C GLU A 490 -22.29 8.27 18.11
N ALA A 491 -22.65 8.12 16.86
CA ALA A 491 -21.92 8.67 15.73
C ALA A 491 -22.61 9.96 15.25
N THR A 492 -21.86 11.05 15.13
CA THR A 492 -22.35 12.33 14.62
C THR A 492 -21.70 12.64 13.27
N VAL A 493 -22.53 12.95 12.26
CA VAL A 493 -22.14 13.38 10.92
C VAL A 493 -22.57 14.83 10.71
N MET A 494 -21.63 15.72 10.38
CA MET A 494 -21.88 17.14 10.09
C MET A 494 -21.56 17.43 8.64
N ALA A 495 -22.57 17.75 7.83
CA ALA A 495 -22.47 18.04 6.41
C ALA A 495 -23.03 19.45 6.12
N GLY A 496 -22.17 20.44 5.95
CA GLY A 496 -22.59 21.84 5.85
C GLY A 496 -23.31 22.31 7.12
N SER A 497 -24.57 22.73 6.99
CA SER A 497 -25.44 23.12 8.11
C SER A 497 -26.17 21.95 8.76
N ASP A 498 -26.12 20.75 8.15
CA ASP A 498 -26.88 19.59 8.61
C ASP A 498 -26.08 18.75 9.60
N THR A 499 -26.74 18.31 10.66
CA THR A 499 -26.18 17.43 11.68
C THR A 499 -27.05 16.19 11.81
N MET A 500 -26.43 15.02 11.62
CA MET A 500 -27.08 13.73 11.84
C MET A 500 -26.42 12.99 12.98
N LYS A 501 -27.24 12.34 13.84
CA LYS A 501 -26.75 11.53 14.95
C LYS A 501 -27.37 10.14 14.87
N PHE A 502 -26.49 9.14 14.89
CA PHE A 502 -26.83 7.72 14.87
C PHE A 502 -26.45 7.09 16.19
N TRP A 503 -27.24 6.15 16.67
CA TRP A 503 -26.91 5.35 17.85
C TRP A 503 -26.85 3.87 17.49
N VAL A 504 -25.77 3.23 17.86
CA VAL A 504 -25.62 1.78 17.65
C VAL A 504 -26.74 1.01 18.33
N GLY A 505 -27.33 0.07 17.58
CA GLY A 505 -28.46 -0.73 18.02
C GLY A 505 -29.81 -0.04 17.90
N LYS A 506 -29.87 1.18 17.36
CA LYS A 506 -31.14 1.90 17.12
C LYS A 506 -31.42 2.10 15.65
N ASP A 507 -32.67 1.92 15.28
CA ASP A 507 -33.22 2.16 13.95
C ASP A 507 -33.76 3.61 13.79
N THR A 508 -33.25 4.52 14.63
CA THR A 508 -33.63 5.95 14.64
C THR A 508 -32.40 6.79 14.46
N VAL A 509 -32.48 7.84 13.65
CA VAL A 509 -31.47 8.87 13.44
C VAL A 509 -32.06 10.24 13.79
N SER A 510 -31.28 11.09 14.44
CA SER A 510 -31.66 12.49 14.60
C SER A 510 -31.05 13.31 13.45
N VAL A 511 -31.88 14.02 12.70
CA VAL A 511 -31.48 14.94 11.64
C VAL A 511 -31.87 16.35 12.07
N ASN A 512 -30.90 17.20 12.33
CA ASN A 512 -31.10 18.57 12.82
C ASN A 512 -32.03 18.64 14.06
N GLY A 513 -31.88 17.66 14.97
CA GLY A 513 -32.64 17.55 16.19
C GLY A 513 -34.03 16.86 16.04
N GLN A 514 -34.41 16.49 14.83
CA GLN A 514 -35.65 15.73 14.58
C GLN A 514 -35.36 14.24 14.37
N ASN A 515 -36.02 13.37 15.09
CA ASN A 515 -35.88 11.93 14.95
C ASN A 515 -36.60 11.42 13.70
N LYS A 516 -35.89 10.60 12.92
CA LYS A 516 -36.39 9.88 11.74
C LYS A 516 -36.14 8.39 11.88
N GLN A 517 -37.00 7.58 11.29
CA GLN A 517 -36.87 6.13 11.29
C GLN A 517 -35.93 5.67 10.17
N LEU A 518 -35.09 4.68 10.45
CA LEU A 518 -34.24 3.97 9.49
C LEU A 518 -34.89 2.61 9.14
N ASP A 519 -34.57 2.06 7.97
CA ASP A 519 -35.03 0.72 7.56
C ASP A 519 -34.48 -0.40 8.44
N ALA A 520 -33.33 -0.17 9.07
CA ALA A 520 -32.69 -1.08 10.01
C ALA A 520 -31.78 -0.29 10.99
N ALA A 521 -31.43 -0.91 12.11
CA ALA A 521 -30.61 -0.27 13.12
C ALA A 521 -29.18 -0.03 12.62
N ALA A 522 -28.59 1.12 12.96
CA ALA A 522 -27.15 1.33 12.87
C ALA A 522 -26.45 0.33 13.78
N MET A 523 -25.35 -0.25 13.33
CA MET A 523 -24.66 -1.31 14.08
C MET A 523 -23.14 -1.16 14.00
N VAL A 524 -22.44 -1.88 14.88
CA VAL A 524 -21.01 -2.12 14.75
C VAL A 524 -20.83 -3.46 14.06
N ASN A 525 -20.08 -3.50 12.97
CA ASN A 525 -19.77 -4.73 12.26
C ASN A 525 -18.65 -5.53 12.95
N LYS A 526 -18.27 -6.67 12.37
CA LYS A 526 -17.18 -7.52 12.88
C LYS A 526 -15.83 -6.81 12.99
N ASP A 527 -15.62 -5.78 12.18
CA ASP A 527 -14.38 -4.99 12.12
C ASP A 527 -14.41 -3.80 13.10
N GLY A 528 -15.35 -3.79 14.05
CA GLY A 528 -15.51 -2.71 15.04
C GLY A 528 -15.95 -1.36 14.46
N ARG A 529 -16.44 -1.31 13.23
CA ARG A 529 -16.84 -0.07 12.54
C ARG A 529 -18.35 0.13 12.54
N THR A 530 -18.76 1.38 12.75
CA THR A 530 -20.18 1.74 12.66
C THR A 530 -20.60 1.71 11.20
N VAL A 531 -21.57 0.84 10.90
CA VAL A 531 -22.20 0.71 9.60
C VAL A 531 -23.67 1.09 9.69
N VAL A 532 -24.20 1.66 8.61
CA VAL A 532 -25.56 2.20 8.55
C VAL A 532 -26.29 1.69 7.31
N PRO A 533 -27.64 1.55 7.36
CA PRO A 533 -28.40 1.12 6.21
C PRO A 533 -28.24 2.10 5.05
N LEU A 534 -27.78 1.61 3.90
CA LEU A 534 -27.46 2.43 2.73
C LEU A 534 -28.63 3.29 2.28
N ARG A 535 -29.81 2.67 2.05
CA ARG A 535 -30.98 3.36 1.49
C ARG A 535 -31.45 4.49 2.38
N SER A 536 -31.67 4.21 3.66
CA SER A 536 -32.16 5.21 4.61
C SER A 536 -31.26 6.45 4.69
N ILE A 537 -29.92 6.24 4.62
CA ILE A 537 -28.96 7.35 4.72
C ILE A 537 -28.92 8.17 3.44
N THR A 538 -28.93 7.52 2.28
CA THR A 538 -28.87 8.23 1.00
C THR A 538 -30.14 9.01 0.73
N GLU A 539 -31.32 8.48 1.08
CA GLU A 539 -32.60 9.20 1.03
C GLU A 539 -32.60 10.43 1.96
N LEU A 540 -32.08 10.29 3.19
CA LEU A 540 -31.98 11.39 4.15
C LEU A 540 -31.07 12.51 3.69
N LEU A 541 -30.05 12.19 2.89
CA LEU A 541 -29.05 13.14 2.36
C LEU A 541 -29.38 13.62 0.94
N GLY A 542 -30.44 13.11 0.32
CA GLY A 542 -30.85 13.45 -1.04
C GLY A 542 -29.85 12.97 -2.11
N TRP A 543 -29.33 11.76 -1.93
CA TRP A 543 -28.50 11.09 -2.91
C TRP A 543 -29.30 10.06 -3.70
N ASP A 544 -29.06 10.00 -4.99
CA ASP A 544 -29.55 8.92 -5.84
C ASP A 544 -28.66 7.69 -5.68
N VAL A 545 -29.26 6.49 -5.55
CA VAL A 545 -28.58 5.22 -5.38
C VAL A 545 -28.82 4.32 -6.57
N LYS A 546 -27.76 3.85 -7.19
CA LYS A 546 -27.81 2.79 -8.21
C LYS A 546 -27.05 1.57 -7.69
N TRP A 547 -27.73 0.43 -7.64
CA TRP A 547 -27.14 -0.85 -7.30
C TRP A 547 -27.13 -1.77 -8.52
N ASP A 548 -25.96 -2.29 -8.86
CA ASP A 548 -25.82 -3.32 -9.89
C ASP A 548 -25.77 -4.71 -9.23
N LYS A 549 -26.77 -5.51 -9.53
CA LYS A 549 -26.90 -6.88 -8.98
C LYS A 549 -25.87 -7.86 -9.53
N ASN A 550 -25.29 -7.58 -10.70
CA ASN A 550 -24.44 -8.53 -11.39
C ASN A 550 -23.04 -8.55 -10.78
N ASP A 551 -22.54 -7.38 -10.35
CA ASP A 551 -21.21 -7.25 -9.79
C ASP A 551 -21.17 -6.77 -8.34
N GLY A 552 -22.33 -6.43 -7.76
CA GLY A 552 -22.47 -5.94 -6.38
C GLY A 552 -21.99 -4.50 -6.19
N SER A 553 -21.85 -3.72 -7.26
CA SER A 553 -21.44 -2.32 -7.17
C SER A 553 -22.58 -1.41 -6.74
N ILE A 554 -22.23 -0.36 -5.99
CA ILE A 554 -23.10 0.68 -5.45
C ILE A 554 -22.58 2.01 -5.95
N THR A 555 -23.40 2.76 -6.66
CA THR A 555 -23.07 4.11 -7.14
C THR A 555 -24.05 5.10 -6.52
N LEU A 556 -23.52 6.10 -5.83
CA LEU A 556 -24.27 7.22 -5.27
C LEU A 556 -23.96 8.46 -6.10
N THR A 557 -25.01 9.22 -6.47
CA THR A 557 -24.84 10.46 -7.25
C THR A 557 -25.66 11.59 -6.64
N LYS A 558 -25.11 12.80 -6.68
CA LYS A 558 -25.79 14.03 -6.25
C LYS A 558 -25.32 15.22 -7.08
N SER A 559 -26.25 16.08 -7.50
CA SER A 559 -25.93 17.40 -8.09
C SER A 559 -25.46 18.35 -6.98
N MET A 560 -24.29 18.96 -7.17
CA MET A 560 -23.71 19.93 -6.25
C MET A 560 -24.08 21.35 -6.64
#